data_fe94ac3bba076e3571b2cbadbbe286d3
#
_entry.id   fe94ac3bba076e3571b2cbadbbe286d3
#
_cell.length_a   1.000
_cell.length_b   1.000
_cell.length_c   1.000
_cell.angle_alpha   90.00
_cell.angle_beta   90.00
_cell.angle_gamma   90.00
#
_symmetry.space_group_name_H-M   'P 1'
#
loop_
_entity.id
_entity.type
_entity.pdbx_description
1 polymer ?
#
loop_
_entity_poly.entity_id
_entity_poly.type
_entity_poly.pdbx_seq_one_letter_code
_entity_poly.pdbx_strand_id
1 'polypeptide(L)'
;MKTLKTLLLCLVVAAFVSCDNDNDPTNNVCDESYLSIANSTVFTSANGYTLYENMDLLTHEYTMMINASGEICSIGYKNPTTYTGTYEMEVENTTTNVITSGTFTFSQSALQYQSFTTPLTVNSGDTVVVRRTISSGYTSLNETIGDIYVNSNPIPFPLVINPNATIISSNFYGAGGPVPNYGVPLIGVGFKLN
;
A
#
# COMPACT_ATOMS: atom_id res chain seq x y z
N MET A 1 5.49 64.19 -37.90
CA MET A 1 6.19 63.31 -36.94
C MET A 1 5.25 62.81 -35.84
N LYS A 2 4.13 62.15 -36.13
CA LYS A 2 3.18 61.61 -35.11
C LYS A 2 2.67 60.22 -35.39
N THR A 3 3.23 59.45 -36.30
CA THR A 3 2.75 58.16 -36.72
C THR A 3 3.70 56.98 -36.42
N LEU A 4 4.83 57.22 -35.69
CA LEU A 4 5.83 56.18 -35.40
C LEU A 4 5.81 55.66 -33.96
N LYS A 5 4.94 56.19 -33.08
CA LYS A 5 4.87 55.76 -31.69
C LYS A 5 3.77 54.74 -31.37
N THR A 6 2.88 54.46 -32.31
CA THR A 6 1.74 53.56 -32.07
C THR A 6 2.02 52.13 -32.53
N LEU A 7 3.11 51.88 -33.29
CA LEU A 7 3.43 50.54 -33.81
C LEU A 7 4.32 49.70 -32.85
N LEU A 8 4.86 50.33 -31.78
CA LEU A 8 5.77 49.63 -30.86
C LEU A 8 5.06 49.04 -29.62
N LEU A 9 3.78 49.29 -29.47
CA LEU A 9 3.03 48.81 -28.28
C LEU A 9 2.23 47.55 -28.53
N CYS A 10 2.12 47.07 -29.78
CA CYS A 10 1.41 45.82 -30.12
C CYS A 10 2.30 44.60 -30.20
N LEU A 11 3.62 44.73 -30.05
CA LEU A 11 4.55 43.57 -30.18
C LEU A 11 4.99 42.94 -28.84
N VAL A 12 4.50 43.45 -27.72
CA VAL A 12 4.92 42.95 -26.37
C VAL A 12 3.85 42.07 -25.71
N VAL A 13 2.66 41.96 -26.29
CA VAL A 13 1.55 41.17 -25.65
C VAL A 13 1.42 39.74 -26.20
N ALA A 14 2.21 39.34 -27.19
CA ALA A 14 2.11 38.01 -27.81
C ALA A 14 3.09 36.92 -27.24
N ALA A 15 3.78 37.18 -26.12
CA ALA A 15 4.82 36.32 -25.60
C ALA A 15 4.48 35.60 -24.29
N PHE A 16 3.24 35.65 -23.80
CA PHE A 16 2.87 34.98 -22.54
C PHE A 16 1.61 34.13 -22.66
N VAL A 17 1.44 33.41 -23.75
CA VAL A 17 0.56 32.25 -23.80
C VAL A 17 1.38 31.09 -24.34
N SER A 18 2.47 30.77 -23.65
CA SER A 18 2.88 29.39 -23.51
C SER A 18 1.92 28.79 -22.47
N CYS A 19 0.76 28.31 -22.90
CA CYS A 19 0.14 27.21 -22.19
C CYS A 19 1.14 26.07 -22.36
N ASP A 20 1.96 25.84 -21.34
CA ASP A 20 2.47 24.53 -21.08
C ASP A 20 1.21 23.66 -20.92
N ASN A 21 0.85 22.97 -22.00
CA ASN A 21 0.19 21.71 -21.86
C ASN A 21 1.23 20.81 -21.20
N ASP A 22 1.36 20.95 -19.90
CA ASP A 22 1.80 19.87 -19.04
C ASP A 22 0.73 18.77 -19.19
N ASN A 23 0.81 18.06 -20.32
CA ASN A 23 0.56 16.64 -20.32
C ASN A 23 1.66 16.10 -19.41
N ASP A 24 1.44 16.31 -18.10
CA ASP A 24 2.18 15.63 -17.06
C ASP A 24 2.03 14.14 -17.39
N PRO A 25 3.09 13.47 -17.86
CA PRO A 25 2.99 12.06 -18.12
C PRO A 25 2.74 11.43 -16.78
N THR A 26 1.44 11.25 -16.49
CA THR A 26 0.88 10.32 -15.53
C THR A 26 1.90 9.84 -14.51
N ASN A 27 1.74 10.35 -13.36
CA ASN A 27 2.27 9.98 -12.07
C ASN A 27 3.07 8.66 -12.09
N ASN A 28 4.30 8.72 -12.62
CA ASN A 28 5.20 7.57 -12.69
C ASN A 28 5.83 7.26 -11.32
N VAL A 29 5.18 7.73 -10.26
CA VAL A 29 5.63 7.61 -8.87
C VAL A 29 4.80 6.53 -8.19
N CYS A 30 5.46 5.70 -7.41
CA CYS A 30 4.82 4.74 -6.54
C CYS A 30 4.05 5.49 -5.45
N ASP A 31 2.74 5.46 -5.46
CA ASP A 31 1.89 6.10 -4.45
C ASP A 31 1.75 5.19 -3.24
N GLU A 32 2.31 5.61 -2.11
CA GLU A 32 2.31 4.90 -0.83
C GLU A 32 1.21 5.40 0.12
N SER A 33 0.31 6.25 -0.36
CA SER A 33 -0.75 6.84 0.47
C SER A 33 -1.93 5.91 0.76
N TYR A 34 -2.07 4.80 0.06
CA TYR A 34 -3.23 3.90 0.13
C TYR A 34 -3.58 3.48 1.56
N LEU A 35 -2.59 3.04 2.35
CA LEU A 35 -2.84 2.65 3.73
C LEU A 35 -3.14 3.87 4.61
N SER A 36 -2.49 5.01 4.40
CA SER A 36 -2.77 6.23 5.18
C SER A 36 -4.17 6.76 4.92
N ILE A 37 -4.66 6.65 3.70
CA ILE A 37 -6.06 6.97 3.35
C ILE A 37 -7.00 6.02 4.07
N ALA A 38 -6.76 4.71 4.01
CA ALA A 38 -7.57 3.71 4.69
C ALA A 38 -7.58 3.91 6.22
N ASN A 39 -6.43 4.27 6.81
CA ASN A 39 -6.32 4.56 8.25
C ASN A 39 -7.19 5.76 8.68
N SER A 40 -7.34 6.74 7.81
CA SER A 40 -8.13 7.94 8.11
C SER A 40 -9.63 7.81 7.76
N THR A 41 -10.00 6.85 6.91
CA THR A 41 -11.37 6.74 6.38
C THR A 41 -12.08 5.45 6.76
N VAL A 42 -11.36 4.34 6.81
CA VAL A 42 -11.92 3.00 7.06
C VAL A 42 -11.60 2.52 8.46
N PHE A 43 -10.30 2.46 8.82
CA PHE A 43 -9.82 1.88 10.08
C PHE A 43 -9.87 2.85 11.25
N THR A 44 -10.97 3.57 11.40
CA THR A 44 -11.16 4.57 12.45
C THR A 44 -11.88 4.00 13.67
N SER A 45 -11.68 4.61 14.83
CA SER A 45 -12.43 4.27 16.04
C SER A 45 -13.94 4.54 15.90
N ALA A 46 -14.32 5.52 15.09
CA ALA A 46 -15.73 5.79 14.77
C ALA A 46 -16.39 4.63 14.00
N ASN A 47 -15.60 3.88 13.22
CA ASN A 47 -16.05 2.67 12.51
C ASN A 47 -15.84 1.39 13.36
N GLY A 48 -15.48 1.53 14.63
CA GLY A 48 -15.29 0.40 15.55
C GLY A 48 -13.93 -0.28 15.47
N TYR A 49 -12.96 0.29 14.72
CA TYR A 49 -11.63 -0.29 14.61
C TYR A 49 -10.69 0.20 15.70
N THR A 50 -9.81 -0.70 16.11
CA THR A 50 -8.71 -0.42 17.04
C THR A 50 -7.44 -1.05 16.48
N LEU A 51 -6.34 -0.31 16.50
CA LEU A 51 -5.02 -0.87 16.21
C LEU A 51 -4.58 -1.71 17.43
N TYR A 52 -4.19 -2.93 17.17
CA TYR A 52 -3.85 -3.92 18.18
C TYR A 52 -2.55 -4.62 17.80
N GLU A 53 -1.63 -4.73 18.75
CA GLU A 53 -0.43 -5.56 18.58
C GLU A 53 -0.80 -7.03 18.78
N ASN A 54 -0.64 -7.83 17.75
CA ASN A 54 -0.88 -9.26 17.79
C ASN A 54 0.43 -10.02 17.86
N MET A 55 0.46 -11.03 18.74
CA MET A 55 1.65 -11.87 18.92
C MET A 55 1.71 -13.01 17.91
N ASP A 56 2.90 -13.37 17.53
CA ASP A 56 3.43 -14.69 17.22
C ASP A 56 2.83 -15.47 16.06
N LEU A 57 2.14 -14.85 15.13
CA LEU A 57 1.71 -15.58 13.95
C LEU A 57 2.82 -15.55 12.89
N LEU A 58 3.12 -16.72 12.33
CA LEU A 58 4.18 -16.90 11.35
C LEU A 58 3.96 -16.03 10.12
N THR A 59 2.72 -16.00 9.63
CA THR A 59 2.33 -15.25 8.44
C THR A 59 1.06 -14.47 8.71
N HIS A 60 1.10 -13.20 8.33
CA HIS A 60 -0.07 -12.34 8.24
C HIS A 60 -0.33 -12.02 6.79
N GLU A 61 -1.57 -12.15 6.34
CA GLU A 61 -1.94 -11.80 4.97
C GLU A 61 -3.33 -11.20 4.88
N TYR A 62 -3.55 -10.48 3.81
CA TYR A 62 -4.89 -10.12 3.35
C TYR A 62 -4.99 -10.30 1.84
N THR A 63 -6.20 -10.58 1.39
CA THR A 63 -6.53 -10.68 -0.03
C THR A 63 -7.23 -9.40 -0.46
N MET A 64 -6.81 -8.83 -1.58
CA MET A 64 -7.31 -7.58 -2.11
C MET A 64 -7.72 -7.75 -3.57
N MET A 65 -8.87 -7.19 -3.92
CA MET A 65 -9.28 -7.01 -5.31
C MET A 65 -8.78 -5.65 -5.80
N ILE A 66 -8.15 -5.65 -6.96
CA ILE A 66 -7.64 -4.46 -7.63
C ILE A 66 -8.74 -3.91 -8.55
N ASN A 67 -9.05 -2.63 -8.45
CA ASN A 67 -10.10 -1.99 -9.23
C ASN A 67 -9.54 -1.09 -10.36
N ALA A 68 -8.22 -0.96 -10.46
CA ALA A 68 -7.53 -0.18 -11.49
C ALA A 68 -6.27 -0.89 -11.97
N SER A 69 -5.94 -0.77 -13.27
CA SER A 69 -4.69 -1.35 -13.80
C SER A 69 -3.48 -0.52 -13.40
N GLY A 70 -2.34 -1.20 -13.16
CA GLY A 70 -1.12 -0.55 -12.73
C GLY A 70 -0.04 -1.53 -12.27
N GLU A 71 0.81 -1.06 -11.37
CA GLU A 71 1.89 -1.84 -10.78
C GLU A 71 1.90 -1.69 -9.25
N ILE A 72 2.01 -2.80 -8.52
CA ILE A 72 2.36 -2.77 -7.10
C ILE A 72 3.89 -2.70 -7.03
N CYS A 73 4.41 -1.58 -6.56
CA CYS A 73 5.81 -1.18 -6.68
C CYS A 73 6.57 -1.18 -5.35
N SER A 74 5.87 -1.06 -4.24
CA SER A 74 6.48 -1.10 -2.90
C SER A 74 5.56 -1.78 -1.88
N ILE A 75 6.16 -2.14 -0.74
CA ILE A 75 5.46 -2.71 0.39
C ILE A 75 5.87 -1.99 1.67
N GLY A 76 4.90 -1.69 2.53
CA GLY A 76 5.07 -0.95 3.76
C GLY A 76 4.85 -1.81 4.99
N TYR A 77 5.71 -1.68 5.98
CA TYR A 77 5.58 -2.33 7.27
C TYR A 77 6.26 -1.53 8.39
N LYS A 78 5.97 -1.88 9.61
CA LYS A 78 6.64 -1.36 10.79
C LYS A 78 7.09 -2.55 11.64
N ASN A 79 8.39 -2.65 11.92
CA ASN A 79 8.88 -3.67 12.82
C ASN A 79 8.39 -3.41 14.24
N PRO A 80 8.06 -4.46 15.00
CA PRO A 80 7.83 -4.33 16.44
C PRO A 80 9.09 -3.80 17.15
N THR A 81 8.90 -3.17 18.30
CA THR A 81 10.01 -2.57 19.07
C THR A 81 11.00 -3.61 19.60
N THR A 82 10.57 -4.86 19.69
CA THR A 82 11.38 -5.99 20.18
C THR A 82 12.08 -6.77 19.07
N TYR A 83 11.85 -6.44 17.81
CA TYR A 83 12.38 -7.20 16.68
C TYR A 83 13.09 -6.30 15.67
N THR A 84 14.38 -6.56 15.46
CA THR A 84 15.24 -5.83 14.49
C THR A 84 15.58 -6.63 13.25
N GLY A 85 15.03 -7.84 13.13
CA GLY A 85 15.29 -8.75 12.01
C GLY A 85 14.51 -8.38 10.75
N THR A 86 14.56 -9.30 9.80
CA THR A 86 13.94 -9.16 8.49
C THR A 86 12.63 -9.93 8.41
N TYR A 87 11.76 -9.44 7.54
CA TYR A 87 10.56 -10.16 7.11
C TYR A 87 10.65 -10.49 5.62
N GLU A 88 10.10 -11.62 5.27
CA GLU A 88 9.80 -11.95 3.89
C GLU A 88 8.45 -11.31 3.54
N MET A 89 8.48 -10.40 2.58
CA MET A 89 7.30 -9.69 2.10
C MET A 89 7.00 -10.16 0.69
N GLU A 90 5.73 -10.46 0.44
CA GLU A 90 5.29 -11.03 -0.83
C GLU A 90 3.97 -10.41 -1.27
N VAL A 91 3.84 -10.19 -2.56
CA VAL A 91 2.56 -9.90 -3.22
C VAL A 91 2.40 -10.89 -4.38
N GLU A 92 1.33 -11.68 -4.32
CA GLU A 92 0.95 -12.66 -5.32
C GLU A 92 -0.30 -12.20 -6.07
N ASN A 93 -0.22 -12.05 -7.38
CA ASN A 93 -1.40 -11.93 -8.23
C ASN A 93 -1.95 -13.34 -8.48
N THR A 94 -3.01 -13.72 -7.77
CA THR A 94 -3.61 -15.04 -7.86
C THR A 94 -4.39 -15.27 -9.16
N THR A 95 -4.73 -14.20 -9.88
CA THR A 95 -5.37 -14.28 -11.20
C THR A 95 -4.39 -14.73 -12.28
N THR A 96 -3.14 -14.24 -12.19
CA THR A 96 -2.09 -14.54 -13.18
C THR A 96 -1.03 -15.52 -12.69
N ASN A 97 -1.03 -15.85 -11.39
CA ASN A 97 -0.02 -16.66 -10.69
C ASN A 97 1.39 -16.04 -10.77
N VAL A 98 1.48 -14.71 -10.76
CA VAL A 98 2.75 -13.98 -10.73
C VAL A 98 3.00 -13.46 -9.32
N ILE A 99 4.24 -13.60 -8.84
CA ILE A 99 4.65 -13.23 -7.50
C ILE A 99 5.79 -12.20 -7.58
N THR A 100 5.73 -11.17 -6.75
CA THR A 100 6.89 -10.35 -6.39
C THR A 100 7.15 -10.48 -4.90
N SER A 101 8.41 -10.55 -4.51
CA SER A 101 8.80 -10.72 -3.10
C SER A 101 10.17 -10.10 -2.81
N GLY A 102 10.45 -9.98 -1.52
CA GLY A 102 11.76 -9.53 -1.03
C GLY A 102 11.88 -9.72 0.48
N THR A 103 13.12 -9.71 0.95
CA THR A 103 13.44 -9.76 2.37
C THR A 103 13.84 -8.36 2.82
N PHE A 104 13.10 -7.78 3.74
CA PHE A 104 13.24 -6.38 4.15
C PHE A 104 13.36 -6.22 5.66
N THR A 105 14.09 -5.20 6.07
CA THR A 105 14.07 -4.67 7.44
C THR A 105 13.34 -3.33 7.43
N PHE A 106 12.43 -3.13 8.37
CA PHE A 106 11.65 -1.91 8.47
C PHE A 106 11.97 -1.14 9.75
N SER A 107 11.61 0.14 9.78
CA SER A 107 11.71 0.96 10.97
C SER A 107 10.84 0.43 12.11
N GLN A 108 11.36 0.52 13.35
CA GLN A 108 10.58 0.23 14.56
C GLN A 108 9.74 1.44 15.02
N SER A 109 10.02 2.63 14.52
CA SER A 109 9.37 3.87 14.98
C SER A 109 8.19 4.29 14.12
N ALA A 110 8.19 3.93 12.83
CA ALA A 110 7.16 4.37 11.88
C ALA A 110 6.96 3.34 10.77
N LEU A 111 5.80 3.40 10.14
CA LEU A 111 5.55 2.71 8.87
C LEU A 111 6.57 3.17 7.84
N GLN A 112 7.27 2.24 7.24
CA GLN A 112 8.30 2.47 6.22
C GLN A 112 7.98 1.63 5.00
N TYR A 113 8.16 2.20 3.82
CA TYR A 113 8.00 1.48 2.56
C TYR A 113 9.35 1.09 1.98
N GLN A 114 9.38 -0.07 1.33
CA GLN A 114 10.53 -0.62 0.61
C GLN A 114 10.08 -1.02 -0.80
N SER A 115 10.86 -0.63 -1.81
CA SER A 115 10.52 -0.93 -3.19
C SER A 115 10.87 -2.37 -3.54
N PHE A 116 9.99 -3.02 -4.29
CA PHE A 116 10.32 -4.29 -4.93
C PHE A 116 11.33 -4.07 -6.07
N THR A 117 12.27 -4.98 -6.24
CA THR A 117 13.21 -4.97 -7.37
C THR A 117 12.48 -5.09 -8.70
N THR A 118 11.41 -5.87 -8.71
CA THR A 118 10.53 -6.04 -9.87
C THR A 118 9.10 -5.77 -9.41
N PRO A 119 8.48 -4.66 -9.81
CA PRO A 119 7.08 -4.39 -9.53
C PRO A 119 6.16 -5.47 -10.09
N LEU A 120 5.03 -5.68 -9.44
CA LEU A 120 4.00 -6.61 -9.87
C LEU A 120 2.98 -5.89 -10.73
N THR A 121 2.89 -6.24 -12.02
CA THR A 121 1.82 -5.73 -12.89
C THR A 121 0.49 -6.35 -12.51
N VAL A 122 -0.54 -5.52 -12.42
CA VAL A 122 -1.91 -5.91 -12.12
C VAL A 122 -2.90 -5.21 -13.04
N ASN A 123 -4.03 -5.87 -13.30
CA ASN A 123 -5.13 -5.31 -14.07
C ASN A 123 -6.36 -5.10 -13.18
N SER A 124 -7.25 -4.23 -13.62
CA SER A 124 -8.56 -4.10 -12.96
C SER A 124 -9.30 -5.44 -12.96
N GLY A 125 -9.75 -5.87 -11.81
CA GLY A 125 -10.40 -7.17 -11.56
C GLY A 125 -9.45 -8.26 -11.04
N ASP A 126 -8.13 -8.03 -11.05
CA ASP A 126 -7.20 -8.99 -10.47
C ASP A 126 -7.36 -9.09 -8.95
N THR A 127 -7.09 -10.28 -8.45
CA THR A 127 -7.02 -10.56 -7.02
C THR A 127 -5.57 -10.75 -6.62
N VAL A 128 -5.14 -10.04 -5.59
CA VAL A 128 -3.78 -10.16 -5.05
C VAL A 128 -3.81 -10.55 -3.57
N VAL A 129 -2.83 -11.33 -3.15
CA VAL A 129 -2.57 -11.64 -1.74
C VAL A 129 -1.30 -10.92 -1.32
N VAL A 130 -1.40 -10.15 -0.25
CA VAL A 130 -0.28 -9.40 0.35
C VAL A 130 0.11 -10.10 1.64
N ARG A 131 1.37 -10.53 1.76
CA ARG A 131 1.87 -11.34 2.87
C ARG A 131 3.08 -10.73 3.56
N ARG A 132 3.15 -10.92 4.85
CA ARG A 132 4.32 -10.77 5.67
C ARG A 132 4.60 -12.10 6.37
N THR A 133 5.81 -12.63 6.21
CA THR A 133 6.26 -13.86 6.87
C THR A 133 7.57 -13.59 7.60
N ILE A 134 7.77 -14.27 8.73
CA ILE A 134 9.02 -14.21 9.47
C ILE A 134 10.12 -14.88 8.66
N SER A 135 11.29 -14.24 8.56
CA SER A 135 12.44 -14.85 7.89
C SER A 135 12.89 -16.13 8.56
N SER A 136 13.41 -17.05 7.77
CA SER A 136 13.95 -18.31 8.25
C SER A 136 15.06 -18.10 9.31
N GLY A 137 15.08 -18.97 10.33
CA GLY A 137 16.06 -18.90 11.43
C GLY A 137 15.57 -18.13 12.66
N TYR A 138 14.38 -17.54 12.62
CA TYR A 138 13.73 -16.97 13.79
C TYR A 138 13.24 -18.09 14.75
N THR A 139 13.63 -18.03 16.01
CA THR A 139 13.39 -19.11 16.97
C THR A 139 12.43 -18.73 18.11
N SER A 140 12.07 -17.45 18.26
CA SER A 140 11.19 -16.98 19.34
C SER A 140 9.96 -16.28 18.77
N LEU A 141 8.82 -16.93 18.85
CA LEU A 141 7.54 -16.40 18.41
C LEU A 141 7.04 -15.21 19.22
N ASN A 142 7.51 -15.06 20.47
CA ASN A 142 7.11 -13.99 21.37
C ASN A 142 7.61 -12.59 20.93
N GLU A 143 8.51 -12.52 19.96
CA GLU A 143 9.10 -11.27 19.47
C GLU A 143 8.49 -10.81 18.13
N THR A 144 7.60 -11.59 17.56
CA THR A 144 6.95 -11.28 16.28
C THR A 144 5.59 -10.65 16.43
N ILE A 145 5.56 -9.59 17.16
CA ILE A 145 4.35 -8.77 17.29
C ILE A 145 4.18 -7.99 15.98
N GLY A 146 3.00 -8.03 15.42
CA GLY A 146 2.63 -7.22 14.25
C GLY A 146 1.38 -6.42 14.56
N ASP A 147 1.34 -5.20 14.08
CA ASP A 147 0.15 -4.35 14.19
C ASP A 147 -0.96 -4.88 13.28
N ILE A 148 -2.17 -5.00 13.84
CA ILE A 148 -3.38 -5.36 13.10
C ILE A 148 -4.53 -4.43 13.48
N TYR A 149 -5.42 -4.17 12.56
CA TYR A 149 -6.72 -3.57 12.85
C TYR A 149 -7.71 -4.66 13.20
N VAL A 150 -8.28 -4.58 14.40
CA VAL A 150 -9.41 -5.40 14.83
C VAL A 150 -10.67 -4.55 14.93
N ASN A 151 -11.83 -5.17 14.79
CA ASN A 151 -13.11 -4.50 14.98
C ASN A 151 -13.84 -5.15 16.15
N SER A 152 -14.62 -4.38 16.89
CA SER A 152 -15.47 -4.87 17.99
C SER A 152 -16.58 -5.84 17.51
N ASN A 153 -16.88 -5.81 16.24
CA ASN A 153 -17.76 -6.75 15.54
C ASN A 153 -16.94 -7.53 14.51
N PRO A 154 -17.46 -8.65 13.98
CA PRO A 154 -16.83 -9.30 12.82
C PRO A 154 -16.56 -8.29 11.70
N ILE A 155 -15.36 -8.33 11.12
CA ILE A 155 -15.00 -7.39 10.06
C ILE A 155 -15.94 -7.59 8.86
N PRO A 156 -16.61 -6.53 8.40
CA PRO A 156 -17.60 -6.63 7.33
C PRO A 156 -16.92 -6.66 5.95
N PHE A 157 -16.17 -7.71 5.64
CA PHE A 157 -15.62 -7.86 4.30
C PHE A 157 -16.72 -7.96 3.24
N PRO A 158 -16.54 -7.39 2.04
CA PRO A 158 -15.35 -6.67 1.56
C PRO A 158 -15.23 -5.23 2.09
N LEU A 159 -14.01 -4.77 2.32
CA LEU A 159 -13.69 -3.42 2.75
C LEU A 159 -13.12 -2.60 1.59
N VAL A 160 -13.85 -1.60 1.13
CA VAL A 160 -13.33 -0.63 0.16
C VAL A 160 -12.38 0.32 0.88
N ILE A 161 -11.07 0.20 0.61
CA ILE A 161 -10.04 1.02 1.25
C ILE A 161 -9.77 2.31 0.49
N ASN A 162 -9.99 2.30 -0.82
CA ASN A 162 -10.00 3.44 -1.72
C ASN A 162 -10.66 3.02 -3.06
N PRO A 163 -10.85 3.93 -4.02
CA PRO A 163 -11.49 3.58 -5.30
C PRO A 163 -10.79 2.47 -6.08
N ASN A 164 -9.47 2.31 -5.90
CA ASN A 164 -8.64 1.40 -6.68
C ASN A 164 -8.39 0.04 -6.00
N ALA A 165 -8.83 -0.13 -4.74
CA ALA A 165 -8.57 -1.36 -4.00
C ALA A 165 -9.64 -1.68 -2.95
N THR A 166 -9.97 -2.97 -2.86
CA THR A 166 -10.95 -3.51 -1.91
C THR A 166 -10.37 -4.74 -1.23
N ILE A 167 -10.22 -4.73 0.09
CA ILE A 167 -9.80 -5.92 0.85
C ILE A 167 -11.00 -6.85 0.97
N ILE A 168 -10.84 -8.11 0.57
CA ILE A 168 -11.93 -9.08 0.54
C ILE A 168 -11.84 -10.15 1.63
N SER A 169 -10.66 -10.35 2.21
CA SER A 169 -10.44 -11.26 3.33
C SER A 169 -9.08 -11.02 3.96
N SER A 170 -8.85 -11.61 5.12
CA SER A 170 -7.54 -11.69 5.76
C SER A 170 -7.31 -13.06 6.38
N ASN A 171 -6.06 -13.39 6.66
CA ASN A 171 -5.72 -14.64 7.32
C ASN A 171 -4.44 -14.50 8.14
N PHE A 172 -4.39 -15.26 9.23
CA PHE A 172 -3.25 -15.27 10.14
C PHE A 172 -2.87 -16.72 10.40
N TYR A 173 -1.62 -17.07 10.13
CA TYR A 173 -1.12 -18.43 10.28
C TYR A 173 -0.14 -18.50 11.45
N GLY A 174 -0.28 -19.53 12.26
CA GLY A 174 0.58 -19.82 13.40
C GLY A 174 0.50 -21.29 13.77
N ALA A 175 1.06 -21.66 14.92
CA ALA A 175 1.11 -23.05 15.39
C ALA A 175 -0.29 -23.68 15.59
N GLY A 176 -1.32 -22.87 15.80
CA GLY A 176 -2.71 -23.31 15.97
C GLY A 176 -3.51 -23.47 14.68
N GLY A 177 -2.91 -23.19 13.52
CA GLY A 177 -3.60 -23.18 12.22
C GLY A 177 -4.10 -21.78 11.81
N PRO A 178 -4.75 -21.67 10.66
CA PRO A 178 -5.20 -20.39 10.14
C PRO A 178 -6.35 -19.80 10.98
N VAL A 179 -6.31 -18.47 11.16
CA VAL A 179 -7.37 -17.69 11.79
C VAL A 179 -7.88 -16.68 10.76
N PRO A 180 -8.96 -17.02 10.02
CA PRO A 180 -9.49 -16.16 8.97
C PRO A 180 -10.25 -14.96 9.54
N ASN A 181 -10.09 -13.81 8.90
CA ASN A 181 -10.90 -12.60 9.10
C ASN A 181 -10.92 -12.05 10.55
N TYR A 182 -9.90 -12.37 11.33
CA TYR A 182 -9.77 -11.88 12.70
C TYR A 182 -9.45 -10.38 12.76
N GLY A 183 -8.63 -9.91 11.85
CA GLY A 183 -8.18 -8.52 11.75
C GLY A 183 -7.68 -8.21 10.34
N VAL A 184 -7.22 -6.99 10.11
CA VAL A 184 -6.49 -6.61 8.90
C VAL A 184 -5.07 -6.27 9.29
N PRO A 185 -4.04 -7.00 8.82
CA PRO A 185 -2.67 -6.69 9.16
C PRO A 185 -2.24 -5.33 8.58
N LEU A 186 -1.46 -4.58 9.35
CA LEU A 186 -0.93 -3.28 8.98
C LEU A 186 0.23 -3.45 7.98
N ILE A 187 -0.09 -3.90 6.78
CA ILE A 187 0.85 -4.03 5.67
C ILE A 187 0.40 -3.06 4.58
N GLY A 188 1.24 -2.08 4.25
CA GLY A 188 0.96 -1.13 3.19
C GLY A 188 1.40 -1.65 1.82
N VAL A 189 0.77 -1.18 0.77
CA VAL A 189 1.23 -1.35 -0.61
C VAL A 189 1.35 0.00 -1.28
N GLY A 190 2.42 0.19 -2.04
CA GLY A 190 2.55 1.32 -2.95
C GLY A 190 2.09 0.89 -4.33
N PHE A 191 1.33 1.76 -4.97
CA PHE A 191 0.67 1.48 -6.23
C PHE A 191 0.94 2.60 -7.24
N LYS A 192 1.24 2.21 -8.46
CA LYS A 192 1.43 3.12 -9.57
C LYS A 192 0.34 2.84 -10.60
N LEU A 193 -0.51 3.81 -10.86
CA LEU A 193 -1.54 3.73 -11.89
C LEU A 193 -0.91 3.81 -13.29
N ASN A 194 -1.48 3.07 -14.25
CA ASN A 194 -1.13 3.19 -15.67
C ASN A 194 -1.86 4.35 -16.32
#